data_e2ab9dfadc0c70c7cafe3b305a9b5084
#
_entry.id   e2ab9dfadc0c70c7cafe3b305a9b5084
#
_cell.length_a   1.000
_cell.length_b   1.000
_cell.length_c   1.000
_cell.angle_alpha   90.00
_cell.angle_beta   90.00
_cell.angle_gamma   90.00
#
_symmetry.space_group_name_H-M   'P 1'
#
loop_
_entity.id
_entity.type
_entity.pdbx_description
1 polymer ?
#
loop_
_entity_poly.entity_id
_entity_poly.type
_entity_poly.pdbx_seq_one_letter_code
_entity_poly.pdbx_strand_id
1 'polypeptide(L)'
;MALSGLKTLVVGVVFCAAANAAAQTVAAPSAAPRPPLRPIVIGPSAPVPPEVTALRPSADELRQINGALQRFINSDTSDHAVLKKYESLLLVPPPRLNVAATFTQTVQRMGPRHEGFVETAKAGNIDLLLHGDSITDFWVQNDANKEMFEKYFGNIKTANFAISGDTTQGVLWGLHNGEGQGFQPKAVILMIGTNNSGPNTAPEIAEGIGAVILEMRHDFPDAKILLLAVFPRSVPGDPVRDKIAEVNRIIQRLDDQKHVFFLDIGAKFLDEKGYFLADSFRPDNLHPLAKGYDIWGEAVQAKLAELLK
;
A
#
# COMPACT_ATOMS: atom_id res chain seq x y z
N MET A 1 -33.72 -77.91 43.93
CA MET A 1 -32.56 -78.19 44.78
C MET A 1 -31.53 -77.11 44.49
N ALA A 2 -31.44 -76.18 45.39
CA ALA A 2 -30.32 -75.90 46.30
C ALA A 2 -29.14 -75.23 45.55
N LEU A 3 -28.64 -74.15 45.86
CA LEU A 3 -28.22 -73.34 47.00
C LEU A 3 -27.28 -72.26 46.40
N SER A 4 -27.60 -71.05 46.51
CA SER A 4 -26.99 -70.01 47.38
C SER A 4 -25.46 -69.89 47.27
N GLY A 5 -24.99 -68.73 46.86
CA GLY A 5 -23.60 -68.31 46.95
C GLY A 5 -23.50 -66.77 46.89
N LEU A 6 -23.72 -66.20 48.07
CA LEU A 6 -23.55 -64.74 48.31
C LEU A 6 -22.04 -64.44 48.32
N LYS A 7 -21.55 -63.62 47.39
CA LYS A 7 -20.19 -63.09 47.44
C LYS A 7 -20.25 -61.62 47.85
N THR A 8 -19.74 -61.35 49.01
CA THR A 8 -19.53 -60.07 49.65
C THR A 8 -18.54 -59.22 48.82
N LEU A 9 -18.97 -58.11 48.36
CA LEU A 9 -18.09 -57.07 47.65
C LEU A 9 -17.57 -56.16 48.74
N VAL A 10 -16.26 -56.21 49.00
CA VAL A 10 -15.57 -55.20 49.82
C VAL A 10 -15.24 -54.01 48.96
N VAL A 11 -15.88 -52.85 49.25
CA VAL A 11 -15.58 -51.56 48.61
C VAL A 11 -14.41 -50.93 49.37
N GLY A 12 -13.23 -50.94 48.77
CA GLY A 12 -12.07 -50.17 49.24
C GLY A 12 -12.19 -48.70 48.83
N VAL A 13 -12.35 -47.86 49.83
CA VAL A 13 -12.32 -46.39 49.62
C VAL A 13 -10.85 -45.99 49.53
N VAL A 14 -10.43 -45.59 48.33
CA VAL A 14 -9.13 -44.94 48.11
C VAL A 14 -9.29 -43.45 48.31
N PHE A 15 -8.68 -42.92 49.36
CA PHE A 15 -8.52 -41.46 49.54
C PHE A 15 -7.47 -40.96 48.54
N CYS A 16 -7.91 -40.25 47.47
CA CYS A 16 -7.04 -39.42 46.69
C CYS A 16 -6.84 -38.09 47.41
N ALA A 17 -5.63 -37.87 47.93
CA ALA A 17 -5.20 -36.56 48.41
C ALA A 17 -5.02 -35.65 47.19
N ALA A 18 -5.91 -34.65 47.01
CA ALA A 18 -5.75 -33.61 46.03
C ALA A 18 -4.61 -32.67 46.45
N ALA A 19 -3.48 -32.75 45.81
CA ALA A 19 -2.42 -31.77 45.91
C ALA A 19 -2.88 -30.51 45.18
N ASN A 20 -3.21 -29.45 45.92
CA ASN A 20 -3.41 -28.08 45.36
C ASN A 20 -2.08 -27.55 44.84
N ALA A 21 -1.82 -27.73 43.55
CA ALA A 21 -0.78 -26.97 42.83
C ALA A 21 -1.33 -25.57 42.60
N ALA A 22 -0.91 -24.62 43.43
CA ALA A 22 -1.12 -23.19 43.18
C ALA A 22 -0.39 -22.84 41.89
N ALA A 23 -1.13 -22.63 40.80
CA ALA A 23 -0.59 -22.05 39.56
C ALA A 23 -0.13 -20.61 39.86
N GLN A 24 1.16 -20.44 40.02
CA GLN A 24 1.76 -19.11 39.99
C GLN A 24 1.54 -18.55 38.58
N THR A 25 0.58 -17.62 38.43
CA THR A 25 0.45 -16.78 37.25
C THR A 25 1.68 -15.88 37.21
N VAL A 26 2.66 -16.26 36.39
CA VAL A 26 3.75 -15.36 36.02
C VAL A 26 3.10 -14.23 35.21
N ALA A 27 2.99 -13.07 35.82
CA ALA A 27 2.54 -11.86 35.11
C ALA A 27 3.48 -11.63 33.92
N ALA A 28 2.90 -11.53 32.72
CA ALA A 28 3.65 -11.16 31.53
C ALA A 28 4.38 -9.82 31.83
N PRO A 29 5.65 -9.69 31.42
CA PRO A 29 6.38 -8.45 31.63
C PRO A 29 5.57 -7.28 31.04
N SER A 30 5.29 -6.29 31.86
CA SER A 30 4.65 -5.05 31.42
C SER A 30 5.44 -4.47 30.25
N ALA A 31 4.81 -4.40 29.07
CA ALA A 31 5.42 -3.77 27.93
C ALA A 31 5.85 -2.35 28.33
N ALA A 32 7.10 -2.01 28.13
CA ALA A 32 7.59 -0.65 28.35
C ALA A 32 6.68 0.35 27.64
N PRO A 33 6.35 1.51 28.25
CA PRO A 33 5.51 2.50 27.61
C PRO A 33 6.10 2.88 26.26
N ARG A 34 5.29 2.76 25.21
CA ARG A 34 5.73 3.18 23.86
C ARG A 34 6.10 4.66 23.95
N PRO A 35 7.28 5.06 23.41
CA PRO A 35 7.62 6.47 23.37
C PRO A 35 6.49 7.24 22.67
N PRO A 36 6.20 8.47 23.09
CA PRO A 36 5.16 9.28 22.47
C PRO A 36 5.48 9.39 20.98
N LEU A 37 4.46 9.14 20.15
CA LEU A 37 4.57 9.29 18.70
C LEU A 37 5.00 10.73 18.41
N ARG A 38 6.10 10.90 17.70
CA ARG A 38 6.50 12.22 17.21
C ARG A 38 5.41 12.73 16.29
N PRO A 39 4.98 13.98 16.38
CA PRO A 39 3.98 14.53 15.47
C PRO A 39 4.53 14.46 14.05
N ILE A 40 3.71 13.98 13.11
CA ILE A 40 4.04 14.00 11.69
C ILE A 40 4.06 15.45 11.24
N VAL A 41 5.20 15.91 10.76
CA VAL A 41 5.35 17.23 10.14
C VAL A 41 5.18 17.07 8.64
N ILE A 42 4.19 17.75 8.07
CA ILE A 42 3.96 17.72 6.63
C ILE A 42 5.12 18.46 5.95
N GLY A 43 5.81 17.75 5.06
CA GLY A 43 6.91 18.26 4.27
C GLY A 43 6.46 19.15 3.10
N PRO A 44 7.40 19.73 2.37
CA PRO A 44 7.11 20.52 1.17
C PRO A 44 6.45 19.68 0.08
N SER A 45 5.68 20.35 -0.80
CA SER A 45 5.11 19.70 -1.98
C SER A 45 6.20 19.22 -2.92
N ALA A 46 6.04 18.01 -3.45
CA ALA A 46 6.86 17.50 -4.52
C ALA A 46 6.32 17.96 -5.88
N PRO A 47 7.17 18.05 -6.93
CA PRO A 47 6.71 18.23 -8.30
C PRO A 47 5.80 17.07 -8.73
N VAL A 48 4.77 17.39 -9.53
CA VAL A 48 3.83 16.41 -10.09
C VAL A 48 3.88 16.50 -11.61
N PRO A 49 4.00 15.37 -12.34
CA PRO A 49 4.04 15.40 -13.79
C PRO A 49 2.66 15.76 -14.37
N PRO A 50 2.62 16.51 -15.49
CA PRO A 50 1.39 17.02 -16.08
C PRO A 50 0.39 15.91 -16.45
N GLU A 51 0.85 14.73 -16.79
CA GLU A 51 0.05 13.58 -17.19
C GLU A 51 -0.96 13.13 -16.13
N VAL A 52 -0.64 13.38 -14.85
CA VAL A 52 -1.49 12.98 -13.72
C VAL A 52 -1.93 14.17 -12.87
N THR A 53 -1.53 15.40 -13.21
CA THR A 53 -1.93 16.60 -12.48
C THR A 53 -3.43 16.80 -12.59
N ALA A 54 -4.12 16.86 -11.47
CA ALA A 54 -5.55 17.16 -11.41
C ALA A 54 -5.80 18.64 -11.69
N LEU A 55 -6.83 18.92 -12.48
CA LEU A 55 -7.27 20.30 -12.68
C LEU A 55 -7.79 20.87 -11.35
N ARG A 56 -7.26 22.02 -10.99
CA ARG A 56 -7.71 22.81 -9.84
C ARG A 56 -7.94 24.25 -10.29
N PRO A 57 -9.09 24.85 -9.96
CA PRO A 57 -9.31 26.25 -10.31
C PRO A 57 -8.30 27.14 -9.56
N SER A 58 -7.81 28.15 -10.22
CA SER A 58 -7.12 29.26 -9.57
C SER A 58 -8.05 29.99 -8.59
N ALA A 59 -7.50 30.81 -7.72
CA ALA A 59 -8.32 31.58 -6.78
C ALA A 59 -9.35 32.47 -7.48
N ASP A 60 -8.99 33.02 -8.66
CA ASP A 60 -9.89 33.86 -9.47
C ASP A 60 -10.99 33.02 -10.13
N GLU A 61 -10.64 31.90 -10.75
CA GLU A 61 -11.61 31.00 -11.33
C GLU A 61 -12.55 30.40 -10.25
N LEU A 62 -12.03 30.07 -9.06
CA LEU A 62 -12.84 29.61 -7.94
C LEU A 62 -13.88 30.66 -7.53
N ARG A 63 -13.48 31.95 -7.44
CA ARG A 63 -14.43 33.03 -7.17
C ARG A 63 -15.48 33.18 -8.27
N GLN A 64 -15.08 33.04 -9.53
CA GLN A 64 -16.00 33.11 -10.68
C GLN A 64 -16.99 31.93 -10.66
N ILE A 65 -16.49 30.69 -10.45
CA ILE A 65 -17.32 29.47 -10.37
C ILE A 65 -18.33 29.61 -9.24
N ASN A 66 -17.87 29.90 -8.03
CA ASN A 66 -18.75 30.00 -6.86
C ASN A 66 -19.73 31.17 -6.99
N GLY A 67 -19.31 32.31 -7.56
CA GLY A 67 -20.19 33.43 -7.84
C GLY A 67 -21.29 33.06 -8.87
N ALA A 68 -20.96 32.27 -9.90
CA ALA A 68 -21.94 31.79 -10.86
C ALA A 68 -22.92 30.80 -10.21
N LEU A 69 -22.42 29.84 -9.40
CA LEU A 69 -23.24 28.90 -8.66
C LEU A 69 -24.20 29.60 -7.70
N GLN A 70 -23.71 30.58 -6.93
CA GLN A 70 -24.54 31.37 -6.03
C GLN A 70 -25.63 32.17 -6.76
N ARG A 71 -25.31 32.80 -7.89
CA ARG A 71 -26.35 33.49 -8.72
C ARG A 71 -27.40 32.52 -9.22
N PHE A 72 -26.99 31.31 -9.66
CA PHE A 72 -27.92 30.27 -10.09
C PHE A 72 -28.80 29.78 -8.95
N ILE A 73 -28.23 29.42 -7.81
CA ILE A 73 -28.94 28.93 -6.62
C ILE A 73 -29.94 29.96 -6.09
N ASN A 74 -29.63 31.25 -6.19
CA ASN A 74 -30.47 32.34 -5.71
C ASN A 74 -31.41 32.92 -6.77
N SER A 75 -31.39 32.40 -8.01
CA SER A 75 -32.37 32.82 -9.04
C SER A 75 -33.78 32.38 -8.66
N ASP A 76 -34.78 33.18 -9.05
CA ASP A 76 -36.16 33.05 -8.56
C ASP A 76 -36.92 31.96 -9.35
N THR A 77 -36.60 30.71 -9.06
CA THR A 77 -37.35 29.53 -9.56
C THR A 77 -37.67 28.59 -8.38
N SER A 78 -38.87 28.01 -8.39
CA SER A 78 -39.32 27.10 -7.33
C SER A 78 -38.39 25.90 -7.08
N ASP A 79 -37.73 25.44 -8.13
CA ASP A 79 -36.84 24.28 -8.08
C ASP A 79 -35.53 24.57 -7.33
N HIS A 80 -35.17 25.83 -7.17
CA HIS A 80 -33.94 26.26 -6.50
C HIS A 80 -34.05 26.27 -4.97
N ALA A 81 -35.21 26.12 -4.38
CA ALA A 81 -35.39 26.07 -2.93
C ALA A 81 -34.59 24.92 -2.27
N VAL A 82 -34.53 23.75 -2.94
CA VAL A 82 -33.72 22.61 -2.50
C VAL A 82 -32.22 22.92 -2.59
N LEU A 83 -31.80 23.53 -3.68
CA LEU A 83 -30.40 23.92 -3.90
C LEU A 83 -29.94 24.92 -2.84
N LYS A 84 -30.77 25.92 -2.53
CA LYS A 84 -30.51 26.91 -1.50
C LYS A 84 -30.31 26.29 -0.12
N LYS A 85 -31.12 25.26 0.23
CA LYS A 85 -30.99 24.52 1.48
C LYS A 85 -29.62 23.85 1.61
N TYR A 86 -29.01 23.43 0.51
CA TYR A 86 -27.74 22.71 0.45
C TYR A 86 -26.60 23.51 -0.21
N GLU A 87 -26.72 24.83 -0.26
CA GLU A 87 -25.76 25.73 -0.93
C GLU A 87 -24.30 25.44 -0.52
N SER A 88 -24.05 25.26 0.77
CA SER A 88 -22.71 24.97 1.30
C SER A 88 -22.09 23.67 0.79
N LEU A 89 -22.92 22.73 0.32
CA LEU A 89 -22.45 21.46 -0.27
C LEU A 89 -22.23 21.56 -1.77
N LEU A 90 -22.79 22.57 -2.42
CA LEU A 90 -22.73 22.77 -3.86
C LEU A 90 -21.58 23.70 -4.30
N LEU A 91 -21.11 24.56 -3.40
CA LEU A 91 -19.99 25.44 -3.68
C LEU A 91 -18.67 24.66 -3.73
N VAL A 92 -17.82 25.00 -4.67
CA VAL A 92 -16.51 24.39 -4.82
C VAL A 92 -15.59 24.86 -3.70
N PRO A 93 -15.06 23.97 -2.86
CA PRO A 93 -14.16 24.35 -1.79
C PRO A 93 -12.80 24.81 -2.34
N PRO A 94 -12.02 25.61 -1.58
CA PRO A 94 -10.67 25.95 -1.97
C PRO A 94 -9.79 24.70 -2.11
N PRO A 95 -8.82 24.69 -3.02
CA PRO A 95 -7.87 23.60 -3.16
C PRO A 95 -7.14 23.36 -1.83
N ARG A 96 -7.07 22.10 -1.41
CA ARG A 96 -6.30 21.69 -0.24
C ARG A 96 -4.93 21.15 -0.68
N LEU A 97 -3.97 21.17 0.24
CA LEU A 97 -2.69 20.52 0.02
C LEU A 97 -2.90 19.01 -0.19
N ASN A 98 -2.36 18.50 -1.29
CA ASN A 98 -2.30 17.05 -1.51
C ASN A 98 -1.09 16.47 -0.77
N VAL A 99 -1.33 15.93 0.43
CA VAL A 99 -0.27 15.34 1.27
C VAL A 99 0.38 14.12 0.59
N ALA A 100 -0.35 13.39 -0.27
CA ALA A 100 0.19 12.26 -1.01
C ALA A 100 1.36 12.63 -1.94
N ALA A 101 1.45 13.91 -2.36
CA ALA A 101 2.52 14.46 -3.20
C ALA A 101 3.40 15.44 -2.41
N THR A 102 3.83 15.05 -1.21
CA THR A 102 4.75 15.85 -0.37
C THR A 102 5.92 14.99 0.12
N PHE A 103 7.04 15.62 0.44
CA PHE A 103 8.17 14.97 1.10
C PHE A 103 7.92 14.86 2.61
N THR A 104 6.91 14.09 2.99
CA THR A 104 6.50 13.91 4.38
C THR A 104 7.05 12.61 4.96
N GLN A 105 7.87 12.68 6.03
CA GLN A 105 8.31 11.50 6.75
C GLN A 105 7.13 10.80 7.40
N THR A 106 6.84 9.58 6.99
CA THR A 106 5.83 8.72 7.61
C THR A 106 6.40 7.97 8.81
N VAL A 107 5.53 7.48 9.70
CA VAL A 107 5.97 6.66 10.84
C VAL A 107 6.68 5.39 10.40
N GLN A 108 6.38 4.86 9.22
CA GLN A 108 7.03 3.71 8.62
C GLN A 108 8.52 3.97 8.32
N ARG A 109 8.84 5.21 7.96
CA ARG A 109 10.21 5.66 7.65
C ARG A 109 10.95 6.29 8.84
N MET A 110 10.35 6.28 10.03
CA MET A 110 10.99 6.70 11.27
C MET A 110 11.68 5.49 11.92
N GLY A 111 12.96 5.27 11.66
CA GLY A 111 13.71 4.24 12.38
C GLY A 111 14.57 3.31 11.50
N PRO A 112 14.96 2.15 12.03
CA PRO A 112 16.06 1.34 11.50
C PRO A 112 15.84 0.78 10.09
N ARG A 113 14.58 0.64 9.64
CA ARG A 113 14.30 0.19 8.28
C ARG A 113 14.84 1.18 7.25
N HIS A 114 14.54 2.47 7.41
CA HIS A 114 15.06 3.52 6.55
C HIS A 114 16.58 3.59 6.60
N GLU A 115 17.16 3.58 7.80
CA GLU A 115 18.61 3.60 7.99
C GLU A 115 19.30 2.43 7.26
N GLY A 116 18.75 1.22 7.40
CA GLY A 116 19.24 0.02 6.69
C GLY A 116 19.13 0.11 5.17
N PHE A 117 18.08 0.76 4.65
CA PHE A 117 17.97 0.99 3.20
C PHE A 117 19.00 1.99 2.70
N VAL A 118 19.25 3.07 3.45
CA VAL A 118 20.31 4.04 3.13
C VAL A 118 21.69 3.38 3.14
N GLU A 119 21.98 2.50 4.09
CA GLU A 119 23.21 1.73 4.13
C GLU A 119 23.32 0.78 2.92
N THR A 120 22.26 0.08 2.58
CA THR A 120 22.20 -0.81 1.41
C THR A 120 22.38 -0.03 0.11
N ALA A 121 21.77 1.14 0.00
CA ALA A 121 21.90 2.04 -1.14
C ALA A 121 23.37 2.50 -1.30
N LYS A 122 24.02 2.94 -0.22
CA LYS A 122 25.43 3.35 -0.21
C LYS A 122 26.39 2.22 -0.56
N ALA A 123 26.08 0.99 -0.18
CA ALA A 123 26.89 -0.17 -0.56
C ALA A 123 26.82 -0.46 -2.07
N GLY A 124 25.80 0.03 -2.75
CA GLY A 124 25.61 -0.16 -4.18
C GLY A 124 25.27 -1.62 -4.53
N ASN A 125 25.65 -2.04 -5.74
CA ASN A 125 25.48 -3.43 -6.19
C ASN A 125 24.01 -3.86 -6.31
N ILE A 126 23.15 -2.95 -6.81
CA ILE A 126 21.72 -3.17 -7.03
C ILE A 126 21.45 -3.01 -8.54
N ASP A 127 21.05 -4.08 -9.20
CA ASP A 127 20.59 -4.07 -10.60
C ASP A 127 19.07 -3.88 -10.71
N LEU A 128 18.31 -4.36 -9.70
CA LEU A 128 16.86 -4.25 -9.61
C LEU A 128 16.45 -3.73 -8.24
N LEU A 129 15.67 -2.64 -8.22
CA LEU A 129 15.05 -2.13 -7.02
C LEU A 129 13.55 -2.47 -7.01
N LEU A 130 13.07 -3.15 -5.98
CA LEU A 130 11.65 -3.26 -5.67
C LEU A 130 11.29 -2.17 -4.67
N HIS A 131 10.22 -1.41 -4.94
CA HIS A 131 9.77 -0.35 -4.06
C HIS A 131 8.24 -0.33 -3.94
N GLY A 132 7.73 0.03 -2.75
CA GLY A 132 6.30 0.02 -2.50
C GLY A 132 5.93 -0.03 -1.03
N ASP A 133 4.80 -0.67 -0.76
CA ASP A 133 4.23 -0.86 0.58
C ASP A 133 4.29 -2.33 1.04
N SER A 134 3.36 -2.73 1.95
CA SER A 134 3.30 -4.10 2.49
C SER A 134 3.21 -5.18 1.42
N ILE A 135 2.56 -4.91 0.31
CA ILE A 135 2.38 -5.89 -0.76
C ILE A 135 3.75 -6.22 -1.38
N THR A 136 4.63 -5.23 -1.52
CA THR A 136 6.00 -5.42 -2.00
C THR A 136 6.95 -5.88 -0.87
N ASP A 137 6.80 -5.36 0.34
CA ASP A 137 7.62 -5.74 1.51
C ASP A 137 7.50 -7.25 1.82
N PHE A 138 6.31 -7.82 1.67
CA PHE A 138 6.02 -9.20 2.06
C PHE A 138 6.54 -10.28 1.09
N TRP A 139 7.17 -9.93 -0.01
CA TRP A 139 7.93 -10.89 -0.82
C TRP A 139 8.91 -11.72 0.00
N VAL A 140 9.48 -11.13 1.06
CA VAL A 140 10.51 -11.74 1.91
C VAL A 140 10.04 -11.98 3.35
N GLN A 141 8.74 -11.89 3.64
CA GLN A 141 8.20 -11.94 4.99
C GLN A 141 8.21 -13.34 5.62
N ASN A 142 7.99 -14.40 4.83
CA ASN A 142 7.95 -15.79 5.27
C ASN A 142 8.62 -16.69 4.23
N ASP A 143 8.87 -17.95 4.60
CA ASP A 143 9.66 -18.85 3.76
C ASP A 143 8.99 -19.15 2.41
N ALA A 144 7.67 -19.35 2.39
CA ALA A 144 6.94 -19.61 1.15
C ALA A 144 6.99 -18.43 0.18
N ASN A 145 6.93 -17.19 0.68
CA ASN A 145 7.08 -15.99 -0.14
C ASN A 145 8.54 -15.81 -0.59
N LYS A 146 9.52 -16.11 0.28
CA LYS A 146 10.95 -16.07 -0.08
C LYS A 146 11.27 -17.06 -1.19
N GLU A 147 10.68 -18.25 -1.18
CA GLU A 147 10.83 -19.22 -2.25
C GLU A 147 10.39 -18.61 -3.61
N MET A 148 9.25 -17.90 -3.63
CA MET A 148 8.80 -17.20 -4.83
C MET A 148 9.73 -16.03 -5.20
N PHE A 149 10.22 -15.29 -4.21
CA PHE A 149 11.21 -14.23 -4.46
C PHE A 149 12.48 -14.79 -5.11
N GLU A 150 13.05 -15.85 -4.57
CA GLU A 150 14.23 -16.52 -5.12
C GLU A 150 13.98 -17.08 -6.52
N LYS A 151 12.81 -17.66 -6.76
CA LYS A 151 12.40 -18.17 -8.08
C LYS A 151 12.47 -17.09 -9.16
N TYR A 152 11.99 -15.88 -8.86
CA TYR A 152 11.82 -14.81 -9.87
C TYR A 152 12.93 -13.78 -9.88
N PHE A 153 13.60 -13.54 -8.75
CA PHE A 153 14.57 -12.46 -8.58
C PHE A 153 15.93 -12.92 -8.05
N GLY A 154 16.08 -14.18 -7.62
CA GLY A 154 17.30 -14.69 -6.97
C GLY A 154 18.56 -14.63 -7.84
N ASN A 155 18.42 -14.60 -9.16
CA ASN A 155 19.54 -14.46 -10.10
C ASN A 155 19.88 -12.99 -10.45
N ILE A 156 19.19 -12.02 -9.85
CA ILE A 156 19.36 -10.59 -10.09
C ILE A 156 19.83 -9.96 -8.78
N LYS A 157 20.74 -9.01 -8.84
CA LYS A 157 21.13 -8.22 -7.66
C LYS A 157 19.97 -7.31 -7.26
N THR A 158 19.05 -7.86 -6.48
CA THR A 158 17.78 -7.23 -6.14
C THR A 158 17.80 -6.68 -4.72
N ALA A 159 17.37 -5.41 -4.56
CA ALA A 159 17.05 -4.83 -3.26
C ALA A 159 15.54 -4.56 -3.16
N ASN A 160 14.99 -4.69 -1.95
CA ASN A 160 13.59 -4.39 -1.66
C ASN A 160 13.52 -3.30 -0.58
N PHE A 161 13.16 -2.06 -0.99
CA PHE A 161 13.03 -0.89 -0.11
C PHE A 161 11.59 -0.58 0.27
N ALA A 162 10.69 -1.53 0.08
CA ALA A 162 9.31 -1.40 0.50
C ALA A 162 9.14 -1.52 2.02
N ILE A 163 8.16 -0.82 2.58
CA ILE A 163 7.79 -0.92 4.00
C ILE A 163 6.28 -1.11 4.14
N SER A 164 5.90 -2.07 4.99
CA SER A 164 4.49 -2.33 5.32
C SER A 164 3.79 -1.07 5.84
N GLY A 165 2.63 -0.75 5.26
CA GLY A 165 1.82 0.40 5.63
C GLY A 165 2.27 1.73 5.02
N ASP A 166 3.30 1.74 4.19
CA ASP A 166 3.79 2.99 3.60
C ASP A 166 2.86 3.56 2.53
N THR A 167 3.05 4.83 2.26
CA THR A 167 2.26 5.66 1.36
C THR A 167 3.17 6.41 0.39
N THR A 168 2.60 7.04 -0.64
CA THR A 168 3.36 7.78 -1.65
C THR A 168 4.28 8.85 -1.05
N GLN A 169 3.80 9.62 -0.06
CA GLN A 169 4.61 10.64 0.62
C GLN A 169 5.77 10.03 1.43
N GLY A 170 5.60 8.84 2.00
CA GLY A 170 6.68 8.15 2.71
C GLY A 170 7.76 7.67 1.75
N VAL A 171 7.38 7.09 0.61
CA VAL A 171 8.32 6.71 -0.46
C VAL A 171 9.08 7.91 -0.98
N LEU A 172 8.40 9.02 -1.27
CA LEU A 172 9.02 10.30 -1.67
C LEU A 172 10.05 10.77 -0.65
N TRP A 173 9.68 10.77 0.63
CA TRP A 173 10.60 11.19 1.70
C TRP A 173 11.82 10.28 1.77
N GLY A 174 11.64 8.95 1.67
CA GLY A 174 12.73 7.98 1.71
C GLY A 174 13.74 8.17 0.59
N LEU A 175 13.28 8.29 -0.65
CA LEU A 175 14.12 8.56 -1.82
C LEU A 175 14.91 9.85 -1.61
N HIS A 176 14.24 10.95 -1.28
CA HIS A 176 14.86 12.26 -1.05
C HIS A 176 15.86 12.27 0.11
N ASN A 177 15.71 11.36 1.08
CA ASN A 177 16.57 11.27 2.28
C ASN A 177 17.56 10.08 2.24
N GLY A 178 18.04 9.73 1.06
CA GLY A 178 19.18 8.87 0.85
C GLY A 178 18.90 7.48 0.30
N GLU A 179 17.65 7.02 0.23
CA GLU A 179 17.32 5.72 -0.35
C GLU A 179 17.49 5.70 -1.89
N GLY A 180 17.47 6.87 -2.54
CA GLY A 180 17.75 7.05 -3.96
C GLY A 180 19.23 7.28 -4.31
N GLN A 181 20.17 7.19 -3.34
CA GLN A 181 21.54 7.65 -3.54
C GLN A 181 22.55 6.51 -3.38
N GLY A 182 23.65 6.57 -4.14
CA GLY A 182 24.78 5.65 -3.99
C GLY A 182 24.75 4.43 -4.93
N PHE A 183 23.71 4.24 -5.72
CA PHE A 183 23.61 3.18 -6.72
C PHE A 183 22.82 3.64 -7.96
N GLN A 184 22.91 2.88 -9.03
CA GLN A 184 22.15 3.10 -10.26
C GLN A 184 21.60 1.75 -10.73
N PRO A 185 20.32 1.43 -10.45
CA PRO A 185 19.71 0.19 -10.89
C PRO A 185 19.41 0.24 -12.40
N LYS A 186 19.40 -0.91 -13.05
CA LYS A 186 18.91 -1.03 -14.43
C LYS A 186 17.40 -0.87 -14.51
N ALA A 187 16.71 -1.43 -13.52
CA ALA A 187 15.25 -1.38 -13.44
C ALA A 187 14.76 -1.14 -12.02
N VAL A 188 13.58 -0.52 -11.92
CA VAL A 188 12.80 -0.38 -10.68
C VAL A 188 11.42 -0.98 -10.91
N ILE A 189 10.93 -1.82 -10.00
CA ILE A 189 9.52 -2.20 -9.94
C ILE A 189 8.87 -1.38 -8.83
N LEU A 190 7.89 -0.54 -9.20
CA LEU A 190 7.14 0.30 -8.26
C LEU A 190 5.67 -0.12 -8.22
N MET A 191 5.17 -0.40 -7.01
CA MET A 191 3.74 -0.54 -6.74
C MET A 191 3.41 0.11 -5.40
N ILE A 192 2.69 1.24 -5.41
CA ILE A 192 2.37 2.06 -4.24
C ILE A 192 1.03 2.77 -4.41
N GLY A 193 0.35 3.11 -3.32
CA GLY A 193 -0.86 3.92 -3.33
C GLY A 193 -2.06 3.29 -2.63
N THR A 194 -2.04 1.98 -2.36
CA THR A 194 -3.17 1.31 -1.70
C THR A 194 -3.46 1.88 -0.32
N ASN A 195 -2.43 2.26 0.46
CA ASN A 195 -2.61 2.85 1.79
C ASN A 195 -3.08 4.31 1.76
N ASN A 196 -2.89 5.00 0.64
CA ASN A 196 -3.46 6.32 0.41
C ASN A 196 -4.97 6.28 0.17
N SER A 197 -5.56 5.12 -0.14
CA SER A 197 -6.97 5.01 -0.56
C SER A 197 -7.98 5.40 0.52
N GLY A 198 -7.59 5.40 1.81
CA GLY A 198 -8.42 5.90 2.91
C GLY A 198 -8.54 7.43 2.88
N PRO A 199 -7.44 8.17 3.07
CA PRO A 199 -7.48 9.63 3.23
C PRO A 199 -7.54 10.43 1.92
N ASN A 200 -7.12 9.85 0.79
CA ASN A 200 -6.95 10.57 -0.47
C ASN A 200 -7.98 10.17 -1.53
N THR A 201 -8.27 11.11 -2.43
CA THR A 201 -9.03 10.87 -3.67
C THR A 201 -8.15 10.17 -4.72
N ALA A 202 -8.77 9.56 -5.73
CA ALA A 202 -8.01 8.91 -6.80
C ALA A 202 -7.04 9.86 -7.54
N PRO A 203 -7.42 11.09 -7.90
CA PRO A 203 -6.46 12.05 -8.47
C PRO A 203 -5.31 12.40 -7.52
N GLU A 204 -5.57 12.57 -6.21
CA GLU A 204 -4.51 12.86 -5.24
C GLU A 204 -3.50 11.71 -5.11
N ILE A 205 -3.97 10.46 -5.15
CA ILE A 205 -3.10 9.27 -5.15
C ILE A 205 -2.25 9.24 -6.43
N ALA A 206 -2.88 9.47 -7.57
CA ALA A 206 -2.20 9.48 -8.86
C ALA A 206 -1.10 10.56 -8.93
N GLU A 207 -1.36 11.76 -8.41
CA GLU A 207 -0.34 12.82 -8.27
C GLU A 207 0.82 12.36 -7.37
N GLY A 208 0.51 11.69 -6.24
CA GLY A 208 1.53 11.14 -5.35
C GLY A 208 2.40 10.10 -6.05
N ILE A 209 1.81 9.17 -6.82
CA ILE A 209 2.55 8.18 -7.61
C ILE A 209 3.39 8.88 -8.69
N GLY A 210 2.83 9.86 -9.38
CA GLY A 210 3.56 10.66 -10.37
C GLY A 210 4.77 11.38 -9.78
N ALA A 211 4.62 11.96 -8.59
CA ALA A 211 5.72 12.60 -7.87
C ALA A 211 6.83 11.59 -7.52
N VAL A 212 6.48 10.36 -7.07
CA VAL A 212 7.45 9.27 -6.83
C VAL A 212 8.20 8.92 -8.12
N ILE A 213 7.50 8.84 -9.25
CA ILE A 213 8.13 8.58 -10.56
C ILE A 213 9.12 9.68 -10.92
N LEU A 214 8.79 10.96 -10.72
CA LEU A 214 9.71 12.08 -10.99
C LEU A 214 10.95 12.01 -10.08
N GLU A 215 10.79 11.72 -8.79
CA GLU A 215 11.93 11.58 -7.88
C GLU A 215 12.82 10.39 -8.28
N MET A 216 12.24 9.23 -8.63
CA MET A 216 13.00 8.08 -9.14
C MET A 216 13.71 8.42 -10.46
N ARG A 217 13.09 9.20 -11.34
CA ARG A 217 13.73 9.67 -12.59
C ARG A 217 14.88 10.64 -12.32
N HIS A 218 14.79 11.45 -11.26
CA HIS A 218 15.86 12.30 -10.81
C HIS A 218 17.04 11.50 -10.25
N ASP A 219 16.76 10.53 -9.35
CA ASP A 219 17.79 9.73 -8.68
C ASP A 219 18.42 8.68 -9.61
N PHE A 220 17.64 8.10 -10.51
CA PHE A 220 18.01 7.01 -11.41
C PHE A 220 17.71 7.37 -12.88
N PRO A 221 18.44 8.33 -13.47
CA PRO A 221 18.12 8.87 -14.80
C PRO A 221 18.09 7.83 -15.92
N ASP A 222 18.89 6.76 -15.83
CA ASP A 222 19.00 5.72 -16.84
C ASP A 222 18.13 4.48 -16.55
N ALA A 223 17.59 4.36 -15.33
CA ALA A 223 16.77 3.22 -14.95
C ALA A 223 15.45 3.16 -15.73
N LYS A 224 14.99 1.93 -15.98
CA LYS A 224 13.65 1.67 -16.50
C LYS A 224 12.72 1.41 -15.32
N ILE A 225 11.63 2.15 -15.22
CA ILE A 225 10.66 2.02 -14.14
C ILE A 225 9.49 1.19 -14.64
N LEU A 226 9.31 -0.02 -14.11
CA LEU A 226 8.11 -0.82 -14.28
C LEU A 226 7.09 -0.39 -13.22
N LEU A 227 6.19 0.51 -13.63
CA LEU A 227 5.08 0.96 -12.79
C LEU A 227 3.96 -0.06 -12.87
N LEU A 228 3.72 -0.78 -11.79
CA LEU A 228 2.57 -1.67 -11.71
C LEU A 228 1.31 -0.87 -11.36
N ALA A 229 0.19 -1.27 -11.96
CA ALA A 229 -1.11 -0.87 -11.46
C ALA A 229 -1.23 -1.22 -9.98
N VAL A 230 -1.84 -0.35 -9.18
CA VAL A 230 -2.19 -0.67 -7.80
C VAL A 230 -3.14 -1.87 -7.81
N PHE A 231 -2.78 -2.92 -7.08
CA PHE A 231 -3.55 -4.17 -7.12
C PHE A 231 -4.97 -3.98 -6.59
N PRO A 232 -5.94 -4.74 -7.11
CA PRO A 232 -7.29 -4.72 -6.56
C PRO A 232 -7.25 -5.07 -5.07
N ARG A 233 -8.18 -4.49 -4.31
CA ARG A 233 -8.35 -4.78 -2.88
C ARG A 233 -9.83 -4.89 -2.54
N SER A 234 -10.15 -5.53 -1.40
CA SER A 234 -11.51 -5.75 -0.95
C SER A 234 -12.33 -6.64 -1.90
N VAL A 235 -13.63 -6.65 -1.77
CA VAL A 235 -14.56 -7.46 -2.56
C VAL A 235 -15.18 -6.65 -3.71
N PRO A 236 -15.74 -7.29 -4.74
CA PRO A 236 -16.50 -6.60 -5.77
C PRO A 236 -17.62 -5.76 -5.17
N GLY A 237 -17.80 -4.53 -5.67
CA GLY A 237 -18.80 -3.56 -5.19
C GLY A 237 -18.36 -2.72 -4.00
N ASP A 238 -17.18 -2.97 -3.42
CA ASP A 238 -16.61 -2.05 -2.42
C ASP A 238 -16.10 -0.77 -3.12
N PRO A 239 -16.50 0.44 -2.68
CA PRO A 239 -16.08 1.70 -3.29
C PRO A 239 -14.56 1.91 -3.37
N VAL A 240 -13.78 1.26 -2.50
CA VAL A 240 -12.32 1.34 -2.57
C VAL A 240 -11.78 0.67 -3.83
N ARG A 241 -12.45 -0.37 -4.33
CA ARG A 241 -12.06 -1.05 -5.57
C ARG A 241 -12.22 -0.14 -6.78
N ASP A 242 -13.34 0.60 -6.86
CA ASP A 242 -13.58 1.58 -7.91
C ASP A 242 -12.57 2.73 -7.82
N LYS A 243 -12.26 3.18 -6.60
CA LYS A 243 -11.22 4.20 -6.39
C LYS A 243 -9.85 3.72 -6.92
N ILE A 244 -9.45 2.48 -6.64
CA ILE A 244 -8.18 1.92 -7.14
C ILE A 244 -8.20 1.80 -8.66
N ALA A 245 -9.30 1.36 -9.25
CA ALA A 245 -9.45 1.31 -10.71
C ALA A 245 -9.31 2.70 -11.34
N GLU A 246 -9.88 3.74 -10.72
CA GLU A 246 -9.71 5.13 -11.18
C GLU A 246 -8.26 5.61 -11.03
N VAL A 247 -7.56 5.29 -9.93
CA VAL A 247 -6.12 5.56 -9.80
C VAL A 247 -5.37 4.96 -10.98
N ASN A 248 -5.60 3.68 -11.28
CA ASN A 248 -4.90 2.96 -12.35
C ASN A 248 -5.19 3.58 -13.73
N ARG A 249 -6.44 4.00 -13.98
CA ARG A 249 -6.83 4.72 -15.21
C ARG A 249 -6.08 6.06 -15.36
N ILE A 250 -5.72 6.71 -14.25
CA ILE A 250 -4.95 7.95 -14.30
C ILE A 250 -3.46 7.66 -14.49
N ILE A 251 -2.86 6.77 -13.67
CA ILE A 251 -1.41 6.55 -13.67
C ILE A 251 -0.89 5.83 -14.92
N GLN A 252 -1.73 5.09 -15.65
CA GLN A 252 -1.32 4.52 -16.94
C GLN A 252 -0.84 5.57 -17.94
N ARG A 253 -1.21 6.85 -17.77
CA ARG A 253 -0.75 7.95 -18.62
C ARG A 253 0.71 8.34 -18.38
N LEU A 254 1.33 7.82 -17.30
CA LEU A 254 2.76 7.98 -17.02
C LEU A 254 3.63 7.07 -17.89
N ASP A 255 3.03 6.12 -18.60
CA ASP A 255 3.73 5.24 -19.53
C ASP A 255 4.24 6.04 -20.74
N ASP A 256 5.55 6.25 -20.81
CA ASP A 256 6.22 6.93 -21.92
C ASP A 256 6.95 5.96 -22.88
N GLN A 257 6.86 4.63 -22.63
CA GLN A 257 7.52 3.55 -23.38
C GLN A 257 9.03 3.73 -23.56
N LYS A 258 9.62 4.60 -22.75
CA LYS A 258 11.05 4.92 -22.81
C LYS A 258 11.73 4.73 -21.45
N HIS A 259 11.18 5.33 -20.42
CA HIS A 259 11.69 5.31 -19.06
C HIS A 259 10.69 4.71 -18.07
N VAL A 260 9.40 4.91 -18.31
CA VAL A 260 8.31 4.41 -17.50
C VAL A 260 7.45 3.48 -18.35
N PHE A 261 7.23 2.28 -17.84
CA PHE A 261 6.44 1.23 -18.48
C PHE A 261 5.33 0.82 -17.51
N PHE A 262 4.08 1.08 -17.88
CA PHE A 262 2.95 0.69 -17.05
C PHE A 262 2.52 -0.75 -17.35
N LEU A 263 2.25 -1.51 -16.29
CA LEU A 263 1.76 -2.88 -16.43
C LEU A 263 0.64 -3.15 -15.41
N ASP A 264 -0.54 -3.46 -15.91
CA ASP A 264 -1.66 -3.92 -15.08
C ASP A 264 -1.75 -5.45 -15.09
N ILE A 265 -1.50 -6.04 -13.93
CA ILE A 265 -1.64 -7.49 -13.70
C ILE A 265 -2.82 -7.82 -12.79
N GLY A 266 -3.61 -6.82 -12.41
CA GLY A 266 -4.70 -6.95 -11.42
C GLY A 266 -5.71 -8.03 -11.77
N ALA A 267 -6.10 -8.13 -13.05
CA ALA A 267 -7.05 -9.14 -13.51
C ALA A 267 -6.54 -10.59 -13.35
N LYS A 268 -5.22 -10.82 -13.31
CA LYS A 268 -4.64 -12.15 -13.12
C LYS A 268 -4.89 -12.74 -11.73
N PHE A 269 -5.22 -11.91 -10.76
CA PHE A 269 -5.55 -12.32 -9.41
C PHE A 269 -7.02 -12.67 -9.19
N LEU A 270 -7.88 -12.39 -10.18
CA LEU A 270 -9.34 -12.41 -10.01
C LEU A 270 -9.99 -13.50 -10.85
N ASP A 271 -11.09 -14.04 -10.34
CA ASP A 271 -12.01 -14.89 -11.08
C ASP A 271 -12.96 -14.03 -11.97
N GLU A 272 -13.82 -14.70 -12.73
CA GLU A 272 -14.80 -14.05 -13.63
C GLU A 272 -15.82 -13.16 -12.90
N LYS A 273 -16.00 -13.37 -11.58
CA LYS A 273 -16.89 -12.56 -10.73
C LYS A 273 -16.14 -11.42 -10.02
N GLY A 274 -14.83 -11.31 -10.22
CA GLY A 274 -13.98 -10.29 -9.61
C GLY A 274 -13.53 -10.59 -8.18
N TYR A 275 -13.74 -11.82 -7.67
CA TYR A 275 -13.16 -12.25 -6.39
C TYR A 275 -11.73 -12.75 -6.60
N PHE A 276 -10.91 -12.64 -5.56
CA PHE A 276 -9.56 -13.20 -5.62
C PHE A 276 -9.61 -14.72 -5.81
N LEU A 277 -8.70 -15.21 -6.64
CA LEU A 277 -8.51 -16.65 -6.84
C LEU A 277 -8.24 -17.34 -5.51
N ALA A 278 -8.76 -18.56 -5.35
CA ALA A 278 -8.56 -19.34 -4.13
C ALA A 278 -7.07 -19.46 -3.78
N ASP A 279 -6.74 -19.26 -2.50
CA ASP A 279 -5.39 -19.37 -1.92
C ASP A 279 -4.35 -18.38 -2.50
N SER A 280 -4.79 -17.36 -3.25
CA SER A 280 -3.88 -16.36 -3.81
C SER A 280 -3.70 -15.13 -2.92
N PHE A 281 -4.69 -14.80 -2.08
CA PHE A 281 -4.66 -13.67 -1.15
C PHE A 281 -5.09 -14.09 0.25
N ARG A 282 -4.66 -13.30 1.25
CA ARG A 282 -5.12 -13.45 2.64
C ARG A 282 -6.62 -13.13 2.75
N PRO A 283 -7.28 -13.54 3.85
CA PRO A 283 -8.69 -13.20 4.11
C PRO A 283 -8.98 -11.69 4.18
N ASP A 284 -7.94 -10.85 4.31
CA ASP A 284 -8.05 -9.39 4.28
C ASP A 284 -8.31 -8.82 2.88
N ASN A 285 -8.30 -9.66 1.84
CA ASN A 285 -8.48 -9.26 0.44
C ASN A 285 -7.54 -8.13 0.01
N LEU A 286 -6.30 -8.14 0.48
CA LEU A 286 -5.28 -7.13 0.22
C LEU A 286 -3.90 -7.73 -0.02
N HIS A 287 -3.46 -8.63 0.87
CA HIS A 287 -2.09 -9.13 0.86
C HIS A 287 -1.98 -10.48 0.17
N PRO A 288 -1.11 -10.61 -0.84
CA PRO A 288 -0.89 -11.89 -1.52
C PRO A 288 -0.34 -12.96 -0.57
N LEU A 289 -0.71 -14.20 -0.82
CA LEU A 289 -0.05 -15.43 -0.36
C LEU A 289 0.97 -15.89 -1.42
N ALA A 290 1.71 -16.96 -1.15
CA ALA A 290 2.73 -17.47 -2.07
C ALA A 290 2.21 -17.68 -3.50
N LYS A 291 0.99 -18.20 -3.68
CA LYS A 291 0.34 -18.31 -5.00
C LYS A 291 0.11 -16.95 -5.67
N GLY A 292 -0.26 -15.91 -4.90
CA GLY A 292 -0.41 -14.55 -5.43
C GLY A 292 0.94 -13.97 -5.87
N TYR A 293 2.00 -14.24 -5.11
CA TYR A 293 3.35 -13.86 -5.49
C TYR A 293 3.87 -14.64 -6.71
N ASP A 294 3.51 -15.91 -6.85
CA ASP A 294 3.82 -16.70 -8.04
C ASP A 294 3.17 -16.10 -9.30
N ILE A 295 1.88 -15.75 -9.22
CA ILE A 295 1.15 -15.06 -10.30
C ILE A 295 1.81 -13.72 -10.65
N TRP A 296 2.19 -12.94 -9.63
CA TRP A 296 2.87 -11.65 -9.85
C TRP A 296 4.22 -11.84 -10.51
N GLY A 297 5.07 -12.71 -9.95
CA GLY A 297 6.40 -12.99 -10.49
C GLY A 297 6.35 -13.41 -11.96
N GLU A 298 5.49 -14.38 -12.29
CA GLU A 298 5.29 -14.84 -13.66
C GLU A 298 4.84 -13.70 -14.60
N ALA A 299 3.88 -12.87 -14.12
CA ALA A 299 3.30 -11.82 -14.94
C ALA A 299 4.29 -10.72 -15.34
N VAL A 300 5.32 -10.46 -14.52
CA VAL A 300 6.30 -9.39 -14.80
C VAL A 300 7.54 -9.88 -15.55
N GLN A 301 7.82 -11.19 -15.61
CA GLN A 301 9.08 -11.75 -16.10
C GLN A 301 9.45 -11.28 -17.51
N ALA A 302 8.51 -11.35 -18.46
CA ALA A 302 8.78 -10.99 -19.84
C ALA A 302 9.19 -9.52 -19.97
N LYS A 303 8.43 -8.62 -19.33
CA LYS A 303 8.73 -7.17 -19.35
C LYS A 303 10.01 -6.88 -18.58
N LEU A 304 10.22 -7.48 -17.42
CA LEU A 304 11.43 -7.28 -16.63
C LEU A 304 12.69 -7.70 -17.37
N ALA A 305 12.66 -8.86 -18.06
CA ALA A 305 13.77 -9.33 -18.87
C ALA A 305 14.11 -8.39 -20.05
N GLU A 306 13.11 -7.68 -20.59
CA GLU A 306 13.31 -6.61 -21.57
C GLU A 306 14.00 -5.40 -20.95
N LEU A 307 13.55 -4.96 -19.76
CA LEU A 307 14.02 -3.73 -19.10
C LEU A 307 15.43 -3.87 -18.50
N LEU A 308 15.89 -5.09 -18.20
CA LEU A 308 17.21 -5.36 -17.62
C LEU A 308 18.33 -5.46 -18.67
N LYS A 309 18.00 -5.44 -19.95
CA LYS A 309 19.00 -5.43 -21.04
C LYS A 309 19.70 -4.08 -21.15
#